data_3d94a2fa30c0ffa9b1485aa1cc79a08c
#
_entry.id   3d94a2fa30c0ffa9b1485aa1cc79a08c
#
_cell.length_a   1.000
_cell.length_b   1.000
_cell.length_c   1.000
_cell.angle_alpha   90.00
_cell.angle_beta   90.00
_cell.angle_gamma   90.00
#
_symmetry.space_group_name_H-M   'P 1'
#
loop_
_entity.id
_entity.type
_entity.pdbx_description
1 polymer ?
#
loop_
_entity_poly.entity_id
_entity_poly.type
_entity_poly.pdbx_seq_one_letter_code
_entity_poly.pdbx_strand_id
1 'polypeptide(L)'
;IGKDCQSISGDSFSMSRLPGGMETAILSDGMGTGEEARRESAMVIEMLEELLRAGFPVETAISMMNTALVMGREDVMFSTMDMSIFDLYTGKCKFIKAGAAPTFIKRAEKIEHIYSECLPLGVVQSLKAECVTKELVSGDMVVMVTDGVLDALPAGEQEKILDLLIQGTPIENPNELAHYLLEKVLELGKNPPEDDMTVLVAGIWNICYN
;
A
#
# COMPACT_ATOMS: atom_id res chain seq x y z
N ILE A 1 10.65 -0.35 -8.11
CA ILE A 1 11.66 0.23 -9.01
C ILE A 1 12.07 1.57 -8.43
N GLY A 2 13.37 1.75 -8.18
CA GLY A 2 13.89 3.00 -7.63
C GLY A 2 13.85 4.15 -8.64
N LYS A 3 13.74 5.37 -8.11
CA LYS A 3 13.84 6.63 -8.84
C LYS A 3 15.09 6.66 -9.73
N ASP A 4 14.97 7.21 -10.93
CA ASP A 4 16.07 7.25 -11.91
C ASP A 4 16.72 5.88 -12.16
N CYS A 5 15.97 4.79 -12.00
CA CYS A 5 16.47 3.41 -12.09
C CYS A 5 17.58 3.08 -11.07
N GLN A 6 17.59 3.75 -9.92
CA GLN A 6 18.50 3.43 -8.83
C GLN A 6 18.23 2.02 -8.25
N SER A 7 19.24 1.43 -7.66
CA SER A 7 19.12 0.10 -7.04
C SER A 7 18.41 0.10 -5.67
N ILE A 8 18.19 1.27 -5.08
CA ILE A 8 17.57 1.45 -3.77
C ILE A 8 16.30 2.27 -3.96
N SER A 9 15.17 1.74 -3.50
CA SER A 9 13.88 2.42 -3.44
C SER A 9 13.62 2.92 -2.02
N GLY A 10 13.04 4.10 -1.87
CA GLY A 10 12.52 4.63 -0.60
C GLY A 10 11.27 3.92 -0.12
N ASP A 11 10.57 3.24 -1.03
CA ASP A 11 9.41 2.43 -0.71
C ASP A 11 9.78 1.15 0.03
N SER A 12 8.95 0.77 0.97
CA SER A 12 8.99 -0.53 1.65
C SER A 12 7.61 -1.18 1.67
N PHE A 13 7.58 -2.51 1.64
CA PHE A 13 6.34 -3.27 1.75
C PHE A 13 6.54 -4.54 2.57
N SER A 14 5.45 -5.05 3.13
CA SER A 14 5.43 -6.34 3.80
C SER A 14 4.08 -7.04 3.63
N MET A 15 4.12 -8.36 3.61
CA MET A 15 2.95 -9.23 3.76
C MET A 15 3.24 -10.19 4.90
N SER A 16 2.40 -10.17 5.94
CA SER A 16 2.66 -10.97 7.14
C SER A 16 1.38 -11.51 7.77
N ARG A 17 1.56 -12.64 8.50
CA ARG A 17 0.48 -13.24 9.27
C ARG A 17 0.39 -12.64 10.66
N LEU A 18 -0.82 -12.36 11.08
CA LEU A 18 -1.15 -11.96 12.44
C LEU A 18 -1.90 -13.08 13.17
N PRO A 19 -1.91 -13.06 14.53
CA PRO A 19 -2.75 -13.96 15.32
C PRO A 19 -4.23 -13.88 14.92
N GLY A 20 -4.97 -14.99 15.11
CA GLY A 20 -6.41 -15.02 14.86
C GLY A 20 -6.83 -15.16 13.40
N GLY A 21 -5.95 -15.67 12.52
CA GLY A 21 -6.30 -15.89 11.11
C GLY A 21 -6.38 -14.61 10.28
N MET A 22 -5.61 -13.61 10.69
CA MET A 22 -5.46 -12.37 9.95
C MET A 22 -4.18 -12.37 9.12
N GLU A 23 -4.22 -11.76 7.95
CA GLU A 23 -3.04 -11.42 7.16
C GLU A 23 -3.00 -9.91 6.90
N THR A 24 -1.81 -9.34 6.84
CA THR A 24 -1.62 -7.92 6.51
C THR A 24 -0.81 -7.78 5.23
N ALA A 25 -1.17 -6.79 4.43
CA ALA A 25 -0.34 -6.19 3.41
C ALA A 25 -0.12 -4.71 3.80
N ILE A 26 1.13 -4.30 3.91
CA ILE A 26 1.49 -2.92 4.26
C ILE A 26 2.43 -2.39 3.18
N LEU A 27 2.14 -1.20 2.69
CA LEU A 27 2.97 -0.43 1.77
C LEU A 27 3.22 0.93 2.40
N SER A 28 4.48 1.36 2.41
CA SER A 28 4.90 2.64 2.99
C SER A 28 5.94 3.27 2.09
N ASP A 29 5.76 4.54 1.80
CA ASP A 29 6.73 5.38 1.11
C ASP A 29 7.33 6.36 2.12
N GLY A 30 8.66 6.37 2.22
CA GLY A 30 9.44 7.24 3.09
C GLY A 30 9.74 8.58 2.41
N MET A 31 9.84 9.64 3.19
CA MET A 31 10.14 10.96 2.65
C MET A 31 11.52 11.03 1.99
N GLY A 32 11.56 11.53 0.78
CA GLY A 32 12.81 11.73 0.03
C GLY A 32 13.15 10.54 -0.85
N THR A 33 14.42 10.21 -1.00
CA THR A 33 14.89 9.15 -1.90
C THR A 33 16.09 8.42 -1.31
N GLY A 34 16.29 7.17 -1.74
CA GLY A 34 17.48 6.40 -1.39
C GLY A 34 17.42 5.75 -0.01
N GLU A 35 18.58 5.56 0.60
CA GLU A 35 18.75 4.73 1.82
C GLU A 35 18.01 5.31 3.04
N GLU A 36 17.92 6.63 3.17
CA GLU A 36 17.27 7.29 4.30
C GLU A 36 15.74 7.12 4.23
N ALA A 37 15.13 7.39 3.08
CA ALA A 37 13.71 7.15 2.84
C ALA A 37 13.35 5.67 3.05
N ARG A 38 14.17 4.76 2.52
CA ARG A 38 14.02 3.32 2.73
C ARG A 38 14.05 2.93 4.19
N ARG A 39 14.96 3.51 4.98
CA ARG A 39 15.06 3.22 6.41
C ARG A 39 13.81 3.68 7.16
N GLU A 40 13.24 4.83 6.78
CA GLU A 40 12.03 5.37 7.36
C GLU A 40 10.81 4.50 7.07
N SER A 41 10.58 4.18 5.80
CA SER A 41 9.45 3.35 5.38
C SER A 41 9.52 1.94 5.98
N ALA A 42 10.73 1.33 6.03
CA ALA A 42 10.95 0.03 6.66
C ALA A 42 10.67 0.07 8.17
N MET A 43 11.13 1.11 8.88
CA MET A 43 10.88 1.28 10.31
C MET A 43 9.38 1.39 10.61
N VAL A 44 8.61 2.11 9.78
CA VAL A 44 7.15 2.21 9.92
C VAL A 44 6.52 0.82 9.84
N ILE A 45 6.88 0.04 8.84
CA ILE A 45 6.34 -1.31 8.65
C ILE A 45 6.71 -2.24 9.81
N GLU A 46 7.99 -2.32 10.15
CA GLU A 46 8.49 -3.20 11.21
C GLU A 46 7.81 -2.92 12.55
N MET A 47 7.72 -1.64 12.93
CA MET A 47 7.09 -1.25 14.19
C MET A 47 5.58 -1.54 14.22
N LEU A 48 4.86 -1.26 13.12
CA LEU A 48 3.44 -1.59 13.01
C LEU A 48 3.22 -3.10 13.13
N GLU A 49 4.00 -3.90 12.42
CA GLU A 49 3.88 -5.36 12.50
C GLU A 49 4.14 -5.91 13.91
N GLU A 50 5.19 -5.41 14.58
CA GLU A 50 5.50 -5.85 15.93
C GLU A 50 4.37 -5.51 16.92
N LEU A 51 3.81 -4.32 16.85
CA LEU A 51 2.68 -3.90 17.69
C LEU A 51 1.43 -4.76 17.40
N LEU A 52 1.12 -4.99 16.14
CA LEU A 52 -0.02 -5.82 15.74
C LEU A 52 0.16 -7.29 16.16
N ARG A 53 1.37 -7.87 16.00
CA ARG A 53 1.69 -9.22 16.49
C ARG A 53 1.62 -9.34 18.01
N ALA A 54 1.96 -8.27 18.73
CA ALA A 54 1.83 -8.18 20.18
C ALA A 54 0.37 -8.02 20.64
N GLY A 55 -0.59 -7.91 19.71
CA GLY A 55 -2.03 -7.84 20.01
C GLY A 55 -2.55 -6.44 20.31
N PHE A 56 -1.79 -5.39 20.01
CA PHE A 56 -2.31 -4.03 20.14
C PHE A 56 -3.45 -3.77 19.13
N PRO A 57 -4.52 -3.08 19.52
CA PRO A 57 -5.52 -2.60 18.57
C PRO A 57 -4.86 -1.74 17.48
N VAL A 58 -5.36 -1.86 16.26
CA VAL A 58 -4.79 -1.20 15.07
C VAL A 58 -4.66 0.31 15.27
N GLU A 59 -5.71 0.95 15.79
CA GLU A 59 -5.73 2.38 16.04
C GLU A 59 -4.67 2.81 17.08
N THR A 60 -4.43 1.94 18.07
CA THR A 60 -3.37 2.16 19.07
C THR A 60 -1.99 2.03 18.46
N ALA A 61 -1.76 0.99 17.64
CA ALA A 61 -0.49 0.79 16.96
C ALA A 61 -0.15 1.99 16.06
N ILE A 62 -1.11 2.46 15.28
CA ILE A 62 -0.94 3.65 14.41
C ILE A 62 -0.65 4.91 15.23
N SER A 63 -1.38 5.11 16.32
CA SER A 63 -1.15 6.28 17.20
C SER A 63 0.24 6.26 17.85
N MET A 64 0.70 5.10 18.28
CA MET A 64 2.05 4.93 18.84
C MET A 64 3.12 5.19 17.77
N MET A 65 2.94 4.64 16.56
CA MET A 65 3.83 4.86 15.43
C MET A 65 3.91 6.35 15.06
N ASN A 66 2.75 6.98 14.89
CA ASN A 66 2.68 8.42 14.60
C ASN A 66 3.40 9.26 15.68
N THR A 67 3.18 8.93 16.95
CA THR A 67 3.84 9.62 18.07
C THR A 67 5.36 9.43 18.03
N ALA A 68 5.83 8.23 17.70
CA ALA A 68 7.25 7.96 17.58
C ALA A 68 7.92 8.78 16.46
N LEU A 69 7.24 8.94 15.32
CA LEU A 69 7.74 9.78 14.22
C LEU A 69 7.75 11.28 14.61
N VAL A 70 6.67 11.78 15.22
CA VAL A 70 6.57 13.19 15.64
C VAL A 70 7.61 13.55 16.69
N MET A 71 7.93 12.64 17.63
CA MET A 71 8.82 12.90 18.76
C MET A 71 10.28 12.52 18.49
N GLY A 72 10.54 11.79 17.43
CA GLY A 72 11.77 11.00 17.30
C GLY A 72 13.02 11.77 16.88
N ARG A 73 12.97 13.02 16.33
CA ARG A 73 14.15 13.72 15.81
C ARG A 73 13.98 15.24 15.63
N GLU A 74 15.13 15.92 15.47
CA GLU A 74 15.20 17.36 15.10
C GLU A 74 14.70 17.61 13.66
N ASP A 75 14.79 16.61 12.77
CA ASP A 75 14.28 16.66 11.41
C ASP A 75 12.89 16.03 11.32
N VAL A 76 12.00 16.68 10.58
CA VAL A 76 10.62 16.22 10.36
C VAL A 76 10.66 14.96 9.49
N MET A 77 10.31 13.83 10.09
CA MET A 77 10.14 12.56 9.39
C MET A 77 8.66 12.29 9.17
N PHE A 78 8.28 12.00 7.95
CA PHE A 78 6.92 11.55 7.66
C PHE A 78 6.94 10.47 6.58
N SER A 79 5.99 9.56 6.68
CA SER A 79 5.88 8.46 5.74
C SER A 79 4.41 8.18 5.43
N THR A 80 4.14 7.76 4.22
CA THR A 80 2.82 7.26 3.87
C THR A 80 2.59 5.89 4.50
N MET A 81 1.33 5.53 4.70
CA MET A 81 0.95 4.19 5.13
C MET A 81 -0.32 3.76 4.41
N ASP A 82 -0.22 2.68 3.67
CA ASP A 82 -1.35 1.93 3.12
C ASP A 82 -1.33 0.53 3.72
N MET A 83 -2.35 0.18 4.51
CA MET A 83 -2.42 -1.09 5.20
C MET A 83 -3.77 -1.77 4.93
N SER A 84 -3.70 -3.00 4.47
CA SER A 84 -4.85 -3.90 4.29
C SER A 84 -4.75 -5.04 5.28
N ILE A 85 -5.78 -5.27 6.10
CA ILE A 85 -5.88 -6.37 7.05
C ILE A 85 -6.99 -7.30 6.60
N PHE A 86 -6.63 -8.51 6.19
CA PHE A 86 -7.52 -9.53 5.69
C PHE A 86 -7.91 -10.49 6.81
N ASP A 87 -9.19 -10.63 7.11
CA ASP A 87 -9.75 -11.67 7.96
C ASP A 87 -10.04 -12.89 7.10
N LEU A 88 -9.22 -13.93 7.23
CA LEU A 88 -9.30 -15.14 6.42
C LEU A 88 -10.52 -16.01 6.74
N TYR A 89 -11.19 -15.78 7.87
CA TYR A 89 -12.40 -16.52 8.24
C TYR A 89 -13.67 -15.86 7.69
N THR A 90 -13.70 -14.54 7.65
CA THR A 90 -14.91 -13.79 7.27
C THR A 90 -14.84 -13.19 5.86
N GLY A 91 -13.66 -13.18 5.23
CA GLY A 91 -13.44 -12.51 3.96
C GLY A 91 -13.48 -10.97 4.04
N LYS A 92 -13.56 -10.41 5.26
CA LYS A 92 -13.54 -8.96 5.44
C LYS A 92 -12.12 -8.42 5.38
N CYS A 93 -11.95 -7.31 4.70
CA CYS A 93 -10.70 -6.57 4.68
C CYS A 93 -10.92 -5.17 5.26
N LYS A 94 -10.04 -4.78 6.19
CA LYS A 94 -9.94 -3.41 6.68
C LYS A 94 -8.82 -2.72 5.91
N PHE A 95 -9.15 -1.62 5.26
CA PHE A 95 -8.21 -0.72 4.60
C PHE A 95 -7.97 0.48 5.50
N ILE A 96 -6.73 0.71 5.87
CA ILE A 96 -6.32 1.80 6.75
C ILE A 96 -5.23 2.59 6.04
N LYS A 97 -5.44 3.88 5.87
CA LYS A 97 -4.55 4.71 5.07
C LYS A 97 -4.18 6.01 5.80
N ALA A 98 -2.95 6.45 5.60
CA ALA A 98 -2.44 7.74 6.02
C ALA A 98 -1.52 8.31 4.91
N GLY A 99 -1.98 9.34 4.21
CA GLY A 99 -1.25 10.00 3.13
C GLY A 99 -0.93 9.16 1.90
N ALA A 100 -1.53 7.96 1.78
CA ALA A 100 -1.18 7.02 0.73
C ALA A 100 -2.07 7.18 -0.52
N ALA A 101 -1.52 6.80 -1.67
CA ALA A 101 -2.21 6.73 -2.95
C ALA A 101 -3.45 5.80 -2.90
N PRO A 102 -4.41 5.92 -3.83
CA PRO A 102 -5.59 5.06 -3.86
C PRO A 102 -5.23 3.57 -3.92
N THR A 103 -6.02 2.75 -3.22
CA THR A 103 -5.98 1.28 -3.36
C THR A 103 -7.13 0.84 -4.24
N PHE A 104 -6.87 -0.08 -5.17
CA PHE A 104 -7.83 -0.57 -6.14
C PHE A 104 -8.26 -1.99 -5.78
N ILE A 105 -9.55 -2.27 -5.81
CA ILE A 105 -10.09 -3.62 -5.69
C ILE A 105 -10.61 -4.03 -7.06
N LYS A 106 -9.86 -4.92 -7.74
CA LYS A 106 -10.29 -5.55 -8.98
C LYS A 106 -11.34 -6.61 -8.67
N ARG A 107 -12.52 -6.43 -9.19
CA ARG A 107 -13.61 -7.42 -9.22
C ARG A 107 -13.90 -7.83 -10.67
N ALA A 108 -14.66 -8.90 -10.87
CA ALA A 108 -14.90 -9.47 -12.21
C ALA A 108 -15.21 -8.40 -13.29
N GLU A 109 -16.09 -7.42 -13.00
CA GLU A 109 -16.56 -6.44 -13.97
C GLU A 109 -16.33 -4.97 -13.57
N LYS A 110 -15.72 -4.72 -12.41
CA LYS A 110 -15.53 -3.35 -11.90
C LYS A 110 -14.29 -3.20 -11.04
N ILE A 111 -13.84 -1.96 -10.92
CA ILE A 111 -12.83 -1.58 -9.95
C ILE A 111 -13.50 -0.71 -8.90
N GLU A 112 -13.22 -0.99 -7.63
CA GLU A 112 -13.57 -0.14 -6.50
C GLU A 112 -12.31 0.54 -6.00
N HIS A 113 -12.42 1.84 -5.66
CA HIS A 113 -11.30 2.60 -5.12
C HIS A 113 -11.47 2.80 -3.62
N ILE A 114 -10.37 2.76 -2.88
CA ILE A 114 -10.28 3.15 -1.48
C ILE A 114 -9.35 4.36 -1.41
N TYR A 115 -9.92 5.50 -1.09
CA TYR A 115 -9.21 6.76 -0.95
C TYR A 115 -8.91 7.07 0.53
N SER A 116 -8.01 7.99 0.76
CA SER A 116 -7.77 8.63 2.05
C SER A 116 -7.53 10.12 1.86
N GLU A 117 -8.16 10.92 2.72
CA GLU A 117 -7.87 12.35 2.87
C GLU A 117 -6.95 12.61 4.08
N CYS A 118 -6.52 11.54 4.75
CA CYS A 118 -5.68 11.62 5.93
C CYS A 118 -4.24 12.02 5.56
N LEU A 119 -3.62 12.85 6.39
CA LEU A 119 -2.20 13.22 6.24
C LEU A 119 -1.28 12.02 6.49
N PRO A 120 -0.06 12.03 5.95
CA PRO A 120 0.97 11.03 6.27
C PRO A 120 1.25 10.93 7.78
N LEU A 121 1.80 9.80 8.20
CA LEU A 121 2.32 9.62 9.55
C LEU A 121 3.46 10.61 9.82
N GLY A 122 3.52 11.13 11.03
CA GLY A 122 4.57 12.07 11.46
C GLY A 122 4.27 13.56 11.20
N VAL A 123 3.27 13.88 10.35
CA VAL A 123 2.95 15.29 10.00
C VAL A 123 2.23 16.03 11.14
N VAL A 124 1.34 15.35 11.87
CA VAL A 124 0.54 15.94 12.92
C VAL A 124 0.60 15.12 14.22
N GLN A 125 0.51 15.79 15.38
CA GLN A 125 0.58 15.10 16.69
C GLN A 125 -0.56 14.11 16.91
N SER A 126 -1.77 14.43 16.46
CA SER A 126 -2.93 13.56 16.59
C SER A 126 -3.47 13.22 15.22
N LEU A 127 -3.14 12.02 14.77
CA LEU A 127 -3.58 11.49 13.49
C LEU A 127 -4.75 10.53 13.72
N LYS A 128 -5.80 10.66 12.90
CA LYS A 128 -6.87 9.67 12.77
C LYS A 128 -6.76 9.06 11.39
N ALA A 129 -6.13 7.89 11.30
CA ALA A 129 -6.09 7.15 10.05
C ALA A 129 -7.51 6.74 9.64
N GLU A 130 -7.81 6.90 8.37
CA GLU A 130 -9.10 6.48 7.83
C GLU A 130 -9.15 4.96 7.74
N CYS A 131 -10.29 4.39 8.15
CA CYS A 131 -10.52 2.95 8.13
C CYS A 131 -11.80 2.64 7.36
N VAL A 132 -11.67 1.90 6.28
CA VAL A 132 -12.80 1.41 5.48
C VAL A 132 -12.81 -0.10 5.52
N THR A 133 -13.96 -0.71 5.80
CA THR A 133 -14.11 -2.17 5.77
C THR A 133 -14.90 -2.58 4.53
N LYS A 134 -14.37 -3.55 3.79
CA LYS A 134 -15.04 -4.18 2.63
C LYS A 134 -15.09 -5.67 2.83
N GLU A 135 -16.12 -6.29 2.30
CA GLU A 135 -16.19 -7.73 2.13
C GLU A 135 -15.62 -8.09 0.76
N LEU A 136 -14.61 -8.94 0.77
CA LEU A 136 -13.96 -9.46 -0.43
C LEU A 136 -14.49 -10.85 -0.76
N VAL A 137 -14.55 -11.16 -2.04
CA VAL A 137 -15.02 -12.45 -2.53
C VAL A 137 -13.90 -13.16 -3.31
N SER A 138 -14.06 -14.45 -3.53
CA SER A 138 -13.12 -15.25 -4.32
C SER A 138 -12.96 -14.68 -5.73
N GLY A 139 -11.73 -14.44 -6.14
CA GLY A 139 -11.36 -13.81 -7.41
C GLY A 139 -11.11 -12.31 -7.32
N ASP A 140 -11.41 -11.66 -6.18
CA ASP A 140 -11.02 -10.26 -5.97
C ASP A 140 -9.50 -10.14 -5.84
N MET A 141 -8.95 -9.04 -6.36
CA MET A 141 -7.55 -8.66 -6.14
C MET A 141 -7.49 -7.24 -5.58
N VAL A 142 -6.70 -7.08 -4.53
CA VAL A 142 -6.37 -5.78 -3.94
C VAL A 142 -5.04 -5.32 -4.51
N VAL A 143 -5.04 -4.18 -5.19
CA VAL A 143 -3.86 -3.57 -5.80
C VAL A 143 -3.55 -2.28 -5.04
N MET A 144 -2.40 -2.26 -4.38
CA MET A 144 -1.85 -1.12 -3.65
C MET A 144 -0.68 -0.56 -4.44
N VAL A 145 -0.57 0.74 -4.53
CA VAL A 145 0.48 1.43 -5.29
C VAL A 145 1.03 2.61 -4.50
N THR A 146 2.30 2.95 -4.72
CA THR A 146 2.85 4.24 -4.28
C THR A 146 2.49 5.34 -5.28
N ASP A 147 2.59 6.60 -4.86
CA ASP A 147 2.28 7.76 -5.70
C ASP A 147 3.18 7.85 -6.94
N GLY A 148 4.45 7.42 -6.85
CA GLY A 148 5.34 7.35 -8.00
C GLY A 148 4.78 6.53 -9.17
N VAL A 149 3.93 5.52 -8.90
CA VAL A 149 3.24 4.76 -9.97
C VAL A 149 2.21 5.64 -10.68
N LEU A 150 1.47 6.47 -9.94
CA LEU A 150 0.50 7.39 -10.52
C LEU A 150 1.18 8.57 -11.19
N ASP A 151 2.20 9.15 -10.56
CA ASP A 151 2.92 10.33 -11.05
C ASP A 151 3.73 10.05 -12.32
N ALA A 152 4.08 8.80 -12.57
CA ALA A 152 4.65 8.38 -13.83
C ALA A 152 3.66 8.51 -15.00
N LEU A 153 2.35 8.42 -14.75
CA LEU A 153 1.31 8.45 -15.78
C LEU A 153 0.91 9.90 -16.16
N PRO A 154 0.29 10.10 -17.33
CA PRO A 154 -0.17 11.42 -17.78
C PRO A 154 -1.08 12.11 -16.77
N ALA A 155 -0.76 13.35 -16.42
CA ALA A 155 -1.48 14.14 -15.42
C ALA A 155 -2.98 14.30 -15.75
N GLY A 156 -3.82 14.06 -14.75
CA GLY A 156 -5.28 14.14 -14.85
C GLY A 156 -5.96 12.89 -15.39
N GLU A 157 -5.21 11.86 -15.81
CA GLU A 157 -5.75 10.58 -16.31
C GLU A 157 -5.16 9.36 -15.57
N GLN A 158 -4.36 9.57 -14.53
CA GLN A 158 -3.59 8.52 -13.85
C GLN A 158 -4.44 7.35 -13.41
N GLU A 159 -5.45 7.61 -12.57
CA GLU A 159 -6.32 6.57 -12.03
C GLU A 159 -7.12 5.88 -13.13
N LYS A 160 -7.61 6.64 -14.11
CA LYS A 160 -8.35 6.08 -15.24
C LYS A 160 -7.49 5.15 -16.10
N ILE A 161 -6.22 5.50 -16.32
CA ILE A 161 -5.29 4.65 -17.05
C ILE A 161 -5.01 3.39 -16.26
N LEU A 162 -4.77 3.51 -14.94
CA LEU A 162 -4.53 2.37 -14.07
C LEU A 162 -5.75 1.44 -14.00
N ASP A 163 -6.97 1.98 -13.92
CA ASP A 163 -8.22 1.22 -14.01
C ASP A 163 -8.30 0.41 -15.31
N LEU A 164 -8.00 1.05 -16.44
CA LEU A 164 -8.02 0.37 -17.73
C LEU A 164 -6.98 -0.77 -17.81
N LEU A 165 -5.80 -0.57 -17.23
CA LEU A 165 -4.75 -1.59 -17.17
C LEU A 165 -5.16 -2.76 -16.26
N ILE A 166 -5.69 -2.46 -15.07
CA ILE A 166 -6.12 -3.48 -14.10
C ILE A 166 -7.30 -4.29 -14.66
N GLN A 167 -8.30 -3.62 -15.24
CA GLN A 167 -9.51 -4.28 -15.72
C GLN A 167 -9.31 -4.95 -17.09
N GLY A 168 -8.48 -4.36 -17.94
CA GLY A 168 -8.25 -4.83 -19.32
C GLY A 168 -7.43 -6.12 -19.42
N THR A 169 -6.88 -6.62 -18.30
CA THR A 169 -6.06 -7.82 -18.31
C THR A 169 -6.78 -9.04 -17.72
N PRO A 170 -6.68 -10.22 -18.34
CA PRO A 170 -7.19 -11.48 -17.80
C PRO A 170 -6.27 -12.11 -16.76
N ILE A 171 -5.20 -11.44 -16.34
CA ILE A 171 -4.24 -11.97 -15.37
C ILE A 171 -4.93 -12.19 -14.04
N GLU A 172 -4.87 -13.43 -13.54
CA GLU A 172 -5.42 -13.84 -12.23
C GLU A 172 -4.32 -14.06 -11.19
N ASN A 173 -3.06 -14.21 -11.59
CA ASN A 173 -1.93 -14.34 -10.67
C ASN A 173 -1.50 -12.96 -10.15
N PRO A 174 -1.51 -12.72 -8.82
CA PRO A 174 -1.16 -11.41 -8.26
C PRO A 174 0.24 -10.93 -8.62
N ASN A 175 1.21 -11.83 -8.60
CA ASN A 175 2.59 -11.49 -8.92
C ASN A 175 2.74 -11.09 -10.41
N GLU A 176 2.10 -11.83 -11.30
CA GLU A 176 2.08 -11.49 -12.72
C GLU A 176 1.36 -10.16 -12.98
N LEU A 177 0.26 -9.90 -12.25
CA LEU A 177 -0.46 -8.64 -12.35
C LEU A 177 0.40 -7.47 -11.88
N ALA A 178 1.11 -7.60 -10.77
CA ALA A 178 2.01 -6.55 -10.26
C ALA A 178 3.10 -6.21 -11.28
N HIS A 179 3.75 -7.24 -11.86
CA HIS A 179 4.77 -7.03 -12.90
C HIS A 179 4.19 -6.39 -14.16
N TYR A 180 3.05 -6.89 -14.64
CA TYR A 180 2.37 -6.34 -15.81
C TYR A 180 2.03 -4.85 -15.63
N LEU A 181 1.48 -4.48 -14.48
CA LEU A 181 1.12 -3.09 -14.20
C LEU A 181 2.36 -2.20 -14.20
N LEU A 182 3.43 -2.63 -13.55
CA LEU A 182 4.66 -1.86 -13.46
C LEU A 182 5.31 -1.68 -14.84
N GLU A 183 5.37 -2.75 -15.66
CA GLU A 183 5.87 -2.68 -17.05
C GLU A 183 5.03 -1.71 -17.89
N LYS A 184 3.70 -1.79 -17.81
CA LYS A 184 2.81 -0.90 -18.56
C LYS A 184 2.91 0.55 -18.15
N VAL A 185 3.06 0.82 -16.85
CA VAL A 185 3.28 2.19 -16.36
C VAL A 185 4.60 2.75 -16.89
N LEU A 186 5.67 1.95 -16.92
CA LEU A 186 6.96 2.35 -17.51
C LEU A 186 6.89 2.58 -19.03
N GLU A 187 6.07 1.79 -19.75
CA GLU A 187 5.89 1.97 -21.20
C GLU A 187 5.09 3.25 -21.54
N LEU A 188 4.08 3.57 -20.73
CA LEU A 188 3.17 4.70 -20.99
C LEU A 188 3.61 6.00 -20.35
N GLY A 189 4.42 5.90 -19.32
CA GLY A 189 4.79 7.00 -18.45
C GLY A 189 6.14 7.63 -18.76
N LYS A 190 6.66 8.37 -17.79
CA LYS A 190 7.99 8.97 -17.86
C LYS A 190 9.07 7.90 -17.63
N ASN A 191 10.08 7.93 -18.47
CA ASN A 191 11.22 7.02 -18.36
C ASN A 191 12.53 7.82 -18.53
N PRO A 192 13.44 7.89 -17.54
CA PRO A 192 13.37 7.20 -16.26
C PRO A 192 12.25 7.73 -15.34
N PRO A 193 11.76 6.93 -14.37
CA PRO A 193 10.75 7.37 -13.41
C PRO A 193 11.29 8.47 -12.50
N GLU A 194 10.45 9.47 -12.22
CA GLU A 194 10.82 10.64 -11.40
C GLU A 194 10.74 10.33 -9.90
N ASP A 195 10.10 9.21 -9.52
CA ASP A 195 10.02 8.74 -8.15
C ASP A 195 10.05 7.22 -8.05
N ASP A 196 10.17 6.71 -6.82
CA ASP A 196 10.13 5.28 -6.55
C ASP A 196 8.75 4.70 -6.88
N MET A 197 8.71 3.53 -7.50
CA MET A 197 7.45 2.91 -7.92
C MET A 197 7.31 1.51 -7.34
N THR A 198 6.27 1.31 -6.55
CA THR A 198 5.94 0.00 -5.99
C THR A 198 4.48 -0.37 -6.26
N VAL A 199 4.27 -1.58 -6.72
CA VAL A 199 2.96 -2.21 -6.90
C VAL A 199 2.91 -3.47 -6.05
N LEU A 200 1.96 -3.54 -5.13
CA LEU A 200 1.70 -4.69 -4.28
C LEU A 200 0.30 -5.24 -4.58
N VAL A 201 0.21 -6.53 -4.88
CA VAL A 201 -1.07 -7.17 -5.22
C VAL A 201 -1.35 -8.34 -4.30
N ALA A 202 -2.52 -8.35 -3.67
CA ALA A 202 -3.04 -9.47 -2.88
C ALA A 202 -4.28 -10.04 -3.55
N GLY A 203 -4.28 -11.34 -3.82
CA GLY A 203 -5.43 -12.04 -4.40
C GLY A 203 -6.19 -12.83 -3.35
N ILE A 204 -7.49 -12.93 -3.50
CA ILE A 204 -8.41 -13.60 -2.57
C ILE A 204 -8.99 -14.84 -3.24
N TRP A 205 -8.77 -16.01 -2.63
CA TRP A 205 -9.36 -17.27 -3.09
C TRP A 205 -9.93 -18.07 -1.94
N ASN A 206 -11.11 -18.61 -2.16
CA ASN A 206 -11.68 -19.61 -1.24
C ASN A 206 -11.02 -20.97 -1.50
N ILE A 207 -10.40 -21.55 -0.48
CA ILE A 207 -9.94 -22.93 -0.54
C ILE A 207 -11.18 -23.81 -0.30
N CYS A 208 -11.76 -24.38 -1.38
CA CYS A 208 -12.73 -25.44 -1.24
C CYS A 208 -11.96 -26.71 -0.84
N TYR A 209 -12.07 -27.15 0.41
CA TYR A 209 -11.68 -28.51 0.78
C TYR A 209 -12.74 -29.47 0.21
N ASN A 210 -12.38 -30.20 -0.86
CA ASN A 210 -13.13 -31.35 -1.35
C ASN A 210 -12.86 -32.57 -0.46
#